data_4df5b15389503ff734c8e51ea1af5e85
#
_entry.id   4df5b15389503ff734c8e51ea1af5e85
#
_cell.length_a   1.000
_cell.length_b   1.000
_cell.length_c   1.000
_cell.angle_alpha   90.00
_cell.angle_beta   90.00
_cell.angle_gamma   90.00
#
_symmetry.space_group_name_H-M   'P 1'
#
loop_
_entity.id
_entity.type
_entity.pdbx_description
1 polymer ?
#
loop_
_entity_poly.entity_id
_entity_poly.type
_entity_poly.pdbx_seq_one_letter_code
_entity_poly.pdbx_strand_id
1 'polypeptide(L)'
;MSHLVLIGLMGSGKTTVGRRVAAALGRPFLDNDALLQRRSGTSARDIEAGAGPNALHDQEAAVLLDALATPQTAVIAAAAGAVLHPRVVAALRGLDVVYLRATPAVLAARLEAEQRMATDDHHPSVR
;
A
#
# COMPACT_ATOMS: atom_id res chain seq x y z
N MET A 1 20.62 7.20 -1.51
CA MET A 1 19.31 7.48 -2.16
C MET A 1 18.19 7.14 -1.21
N SER A 2 17.13 7.92 -1.24
CA SER A 2 15.98 7.71 -0.36
C SER A 2 14.96 6.78 -1.00
N HIS A 3 14.16 6.11 -0.17
CA HIS A 3 12.98 5.41 -0.64
C HIS A 3 12.03 6.38 -1.34
N LEU A 4 11.30 5.88 -2.33
CA LEU A 4 10.17 6.58 -2.91
C LEU A 4 8.90 5.97 -2.33
N VAL A 5 8.09 6.79 -1.68
CA VAL A 5 6.86 6.32 -1.00
C VAL A 5 5.64 6.82 -1.75
N LEU A 6 4.76 5.90 -2.11
CA LEU A 6 3.48 6.22 -2.75
C LEU A 6 2.38 6.15 -1.72
N ILE A 7 1.61 7.23 -1.60
CA ILE A 7 0.45 7.29 -0.72
C ILE A 7 -0.81 7.61 -1.54
N GLY A 8 -1.95 7.29 -1.01
CA GLY A 8 -3.23 7.51 -1.68
C GLY A 8 -4.27 6.51 -1.22
N LEU A 9 -5.52 6.77 -1.53
CA LEU A 9 -6.62 5.90 -1.16
C LEU A 9 -6.62 4.60 -1.97
N MET A 10 -7.31 3.59 -1.45
CA MET A 10 -7.57 2.36 -2.18
C MET A 10 -8.19 2.70 -3.55
N GLY A 11 -7.71 2.02 -4.59
CA GLY A 11 -8.17 2.31 -5.95
C GLY A 11 -7.45 3.46 -6.65
N SER A 12 -6.51 4.13 -5.98
CA SER A 12 -5.74 5.22 -6.60
C SER A 12 -4.66 4.74 -7.59
N GLY A 13 -4.37 3.45 -7.60
CA GLY A 13 -3.39 2.87 -8.51
C GLY A 13 -1.99 2.72 -7.92
N LYS A 14 -1.84 2.79 -6.60
CA LYS A 14 -0.52 2.68 -5.94
C LYS A 14 0.27 1.44 -6.36
N THR A 15 -0.38 0.28 -6.38
CA THR A 15 0.30 -0.97 -6.73
C THR A 15 0.76 -0.97 -8.19
N THR A 16 -0.12 -0.58 -9.09
CA THR A 16 0.20 -0.55 -10.52
C THR A 16 1.30 0.45 -10.82
N VAL A 17 1.17 1.67 -10.33
CA VAL A 17 2.17 2.72 -10.52
C VAL A 17 3.47 2.34 -9.83
N GLY A 18 3.38 1.83 -8.60
CA GLY A 18 4.56 1.45 -7.82
C GLY A 18 5.39 0.38 -8.49
N ARG A 19 4.77 -0.65 -9.05
CA ARG A 19 5.48 -1.70 -9.77
C ARG A 19 6.18 -1.18 -11.01
N ARG A 20 5.52 -0.32 -11.77
CA ARG A 20 6.10 0.28 -12.98
C ARG A 20 7.27 1.19 -12.67
N VAL A 21 7.12 2.03 -11.64
CA VAL A 21 8.19 2.93 -11.22
C VAL A 21 9.37 2.15 -10.68
N ALA A 22 9.12 1.14 -9.86
CA ALA A 22 10.17 0.29 -9.32
C ALA A 22 10.97 -0.38 -10.42
N ALA A 23 10.29 -0.92 -11.43
CA ALA A 23 10.94 -1.55 -12.58
C ALA A 23 11.80 -0.53 -13.36
N ALA A 24 11.26 0.66 -13.60
CA ALA A 24 11.98 1.72 -14.31
C ALA A 24 13.22 2.20 -13.55
N LEU A 25 13.17 2.21 -12.22
CA LEU A 25 14.29 2.65 -11.38
C LEU A 25 15.24 1.52 -10.99
N GLY A 26 14.92 0.29 -11.34
CA GLY A 26 15.70 -0.87 -10.92
C GLY A 26 15.69 -1.09 -9.43
N ARG A 27 14.59 -0.79 -8.75
CA ARG A 27 14.41 -0.93 -7.31
C ARG A 27 13.37 -1.99 -6.98
N PRO A 28 13.47 -2.64 -5.80
CA PRO A 28 12.39 -3.50 -5.34
C PRO A 28 11.12 -2.70 -5.06
N PHE A 29 9.98 -3.35 -5.24
CA PHE A 29 8.69 -2.80 -4.87
C PHE A 29 8.20 -3.48 -3.58
N LEU A 30 7.86 -2.67 -2.58
CA LEU A 30 7.32 -3.15 -1.31
C LEU A 30 5.91 -2.60 -1.15
N ASP A 31 4.96 -3.49 -0.91
CA ASP A 31 3.54 -3.15 -0.72
C ASP A 31 3.18 -3.40 0.74
N ASN A 32 2.72 -2.37 1.42
CA ASN A 32 2.35 -2.41 2.83
C ASN A 32 1.34 -3.52 3.12
N ASP A 33 0.31 -3.65 2.29
CA ASP A 33 -0.73 -4.65 2.49
C ASP A 33 -0.21 -6.07 2.30
N ALA A 34 0.61 -6.29 1.29
CA ALA A 34 1.22 -7.59 1.06
C ALA A 34 2.17 -7.99 2.19
N LEU A 35 2.94 -7.04 2.71
CA LEU A 35 3.85 -7.28 3.83
C LEU A 35 3.09 -7.57 5.11
N LEU A 36 1.98 -6.86 5.34
CA LEU A 36 1.11 -7.10 6.48
C LEU A 36 0.53 -8.52 6.44
N GLN A 37 0.02 -8.92 5.30
CA GLN A 37 -0.55 -10.26 5.14
C GLN A 37 0.50 -11.34 5.35
N ARG A 38 1.71 -11.14 4.87
CA ARG A 38 2.81 -12.08 5.05
C ARG A 38 3.21 -12.20 6.52
N ARG A 39 3.27 -11.08 7.23
CA ARG A 39 3.65 -11.05 8.65
C ARG A 39 2.57 -11.64 9.56
N SER A 40 1.31 -11.26 9.35
CA SER A 40 0.21 -11.64 10.22
C SER A 40 -0.42 -12.98 9.86
N GLY A 41 -0.22 -13.44 8.63
CA GLY A 41 -0.87 -14.66 8.12
C GLY A 41 -2.34 -14.45 7.75
N THR A 42 -2.83 -13.20 7.79
CA THR A 42 -4.24 -12.90 7.54
C THR A 42 -4.36 -11.56 6.81
N SER A 43 -5.51 -11.31 6.20
CA SER A 43 -5.75 -10.08 5.47
C SER A 43 -6.01 -8.89 6.40
N ALA A 44 -5.81 -7.67 5.89
CA ALA A 44 -6.18 -6.45 6.62
C ALA A 44 -7.65 -6.47 7.01
N ARG A 45 -8.51 -6.93 6.11
CA ARG A 45 -9.95 -7.04 6.35
C ARG A 45 -10.27 -7.93 7.56
N ASP A 46 -9.60 -9.07 7.66
CA ASP A 46 -9.81 -10.01 8.77
C ASP A 46 -9.26 -9.45 10.08
N ILE A 47 -8.13 -8.74 10.03
CA ILE A 47 -7.59 -8.05 11.22
C ILE A 47 -8.59 -7.02 11.73
N GLU A 48 -9.13 -6.20 10.85
CA GLU A 48 -10.11 -5.19 11.23
C GLU A 48 -11.37 -5.83 11.82
N ALA A 49 -11.87 -6.88 11.19
CA ALA A 49 -13.07 -7.58 11.67
C ALA A 49 -12.87 -8.22 13.05
N GLY A 50 -11.67 -8.74 13.32
CA GLY A 50 -11.39 -9.42 14.59
C GLY A 50 -10.90 -8.52 15.71
N ALA A 51 -10.12 -7.47 15.39
CA ALA A 51 -9.44 -6.65 16.39
C ALA A 51 -9.78 -5.15 16.28
N GLY A 52 -10.51 -4.74 15.26
CA GLY A 52 -10.94 -3.36 15.06
C GLY A 52 -9.99 -2.53 14.22
N PRO A 53 -10.45 -1.33 13.78
CA PRO A 53 -9.68 -0.47 12.89
C PRO A 53 -8.39 0.07 13.53
N ASN A 54 -8.39 0.36 14.82
CA ASN A 54 -7.19 0.88 15.48
C ASN A 54 -6.07 -0.16 15.50
N ALA A 55 -6.41 -1.42 15.78
CA ALA A 55 -5.43 -2.50 15.75
C ALA A 55 -4.86 -2.71 14.35
N LEU A 56 -5.72 -2.64 13.32
CA LEU A 56 -5.28 -2.72 11.93
C LEU A 56 -4.31 -1.60 11.61
N HIS A 57 -4.66 -0.35 11.92
CA HIS A 57 -3.81 0.81 11.62
C HIS A 57 -2.46 0.72 12.33
N ASP A 58 -2.43 0.25 13.57
CA ASP A 58 -1.19 0.06 14.31
C ASP A 58 -0.30 -1.00 13.66
N GLN A 59 -0.88 -2.09 13.20
CA GLN A 59 -0.13 -3.14 12.50
C GLN A 59 0.36 -2.67 11.13
N GLU A 60 -0.47 -1.94 10.39
CA GLU A 60 -0.05 -1.34 9.12
C GLU A 60 1.12 -0.38 9.31
N ALA A 61 1.06 0.44 10.36
CA ALA A 61 2.12 1.39 10.67
C ALA A 61 3.43 0.66 11.05
N ALA A 62 3.34 -0.38 11.86
CA ALA A 62 4.53 -1.16 12.25
C ALA A 62 5.21 -1.80 11.04
N VAL A 63 4.43 -2.39 10.14
CA VAL A 63 4.95 -3.00 8.92
C VAL A 63 5.59 -1.95 8.00
N LEU A 64 4.94 -0.79 7.88
CA LEU A 64 5.46 0.30 7.06
C LEU A 64 6.78 0.84 7.63
N LEU A 65 6.88 1.02 8.94
CA LEU A 65 8.12 1.46 9.58
C LEU A 65 9.26 0.49 9.33
N ASP A 66 8.99 -0.81 9.38
CA ASP A 66 10.00 -1.81 9.06
C ASP A 66 10.44 -1.73 7.59
N ALA A 67 9.50 -1.52 6.68
CA ALA A 67 9.81 -1.33 5.26
C ALA A 67 10.68 -0.09 5.04
N LEU A 68 10.35 1.01 5.71
CA LEU A 68 11.11 2.26 5.63
C LEU A 68 12.52 2.12 6.20
N ALA A 69 12.73 1.20 7.14
CA ALA A 69 14.03 0.93 7.73
C ALA A 69 14.90 -0.01 6.88
N THR A 70 14.37 -0.58 5.81
CA THR A 70 15.11 -1.46 4.92
C THR A 70 16.32 -0.72 4.31
N PRO A 71 17.54 -1.29 4.38
CA PRO A 71 18.72 -0.60 3.85
C PRO A 71 18.72 -0.47 2.33
N GLN A 72 18.10 -1.42 1.63
CA GLN A 72 18.00 -1.35 0.18
C GLN A 72 16.95 -0.32 -0.24
N THR A 73 17.33 0.62 -1.10
CA THR A 73 16.43 1.66 -1.59
C THR A 73 15.29 1.03 -2.41
N ALA A 74 14.06 1.33 -2.05
CA ALA A 74 12.87 0.70 -2.61
C ALA A 74 11.81 1.73 -3.01
N VAL A 75 10.83 1.26 -3.78
CA VAL A 75 9.56 1.96 -4.00
C VAL A 75 8.54 1.29 -3.07
N ILE A 76 7.89 2.05 -2.23
CA ILE A 76 7.02 1.55 -1.17
C ILE A 76 5.62 2.12 -1.34
N ALA A 77 4.63 1.24 -1.50
CA ALA A 77 3.22 1.65 -1.49
C ALA A 77 2.70 1.54 -0.05
N ALA A 78 2.38 2.68 0.55
CA ALA A 78 1.92 2.76 1.93
C ALA A 78 0.41 2.58 2.03
N ALA A 79 -0.05 1.87 3.06
CA ALA A 79 -1.47 1.76 3.36
C ALA A 79 -2.02 3.11 3.81
N ALA A 80 -3.23 3.45 3.35
CA ALA A 80 -3.84 4.74 3.68
C ALA A 80 -4.00 4.94 5.20
N GLY A 81 -4.34 3.88 5.93
CA GLY A 81 -4.51 3.95 7.39
C GLY A 81 -3.23 4.13 8.17
N ALA A 82 -2.07 3.86 7.56
CA ALA A 82 -0.78 3.96 8.25
C ALA A 82 -0.17 5.36 8.19
N VAL A 83 -0.49 6.15 7.15
CA VAL A 83 0.24 7.39 6.86
C VAL A 83 0.00 8.51 7.84
N LEU A 84 -1.07 8.43 8.65
CA LEU A 84 -1.36 9.44 9.68
C LEU A 84 -0.78 9.06 11.05
N HIS A 85 -0.22 7.88 11.20
CA HIS A 85 0.39 7.47 12.45
C HIS A 85 1.61 8.37 12.74
N PRO A 86 1.74 8.93 13.97
CA PRO A 86 2.80 9.91 14.26
C PRO A 86 4.21 9.44 13.94
N ARG A 87 4.51 8.17 14.21
CA ARG A 87 5.84 7.60 13.92
C ARG A 87 6.09 7.48 12.43
N VAL A 88 5.05 7.19 11.66
CA VAL A 88 5.14 7.13 10.20
C VAL A 88 5.34 8.52 9.63
N VAL A 89 4.57 9.50 10.10
CA VAL A 89 4.74 10.90 9.67
C VAL A 89 6.18 11.36 9.89
N ALA A 90 6.73 11.06 11.05
CA ALA A 90 8.11 11.42 11.35
C ALA A 90 9.11 10.70 10.43
N ALA A 91 8.88 9.43 10.15
CA ALA A 91 9.76 8.63 9.29
C ALA A 91 9.70 9.06 7.82
N LEU A 92 8.60 9.63 7.37
CA LEU A 92 8.44 10.09 5.99
C LEU A 92 9.15 11.42 5.71
N ARG A 93 9.53 12.15 6.74
CA ARG A 93 10.23 13.43 6.57
C ARG A 93 11.56 13.20 5.88
N GLY A 94 11.83 14.01 4.86
CA GLY A 94 13.07 13.90 4.08
C GLY A 94 13.05 12.81 3.02
N LEU A 95 11.97 12.03 2.90
CA LEU A 95 11.80 11.07 1.84
C LEU A 95 11.01 11.64 0.67
N ASP A 96 11.17 11.04 -0.50
CA ASP A 96 10.34 11.39 -1.65
C ASP A 96 8.98 10.71 -1.49
N VAL A 97 7.94 11.52 -1.31
CA VAL A 97 6.58 11.05 -1.13
C VAL A 97 5.71 11.55 -2.26
N VAL A 98 5.04 10.63 -2.95
CA VAL A 98 4.14 10.96 -4.04
C VAL A 98 2.72 10.58 -3.66
N TYR A 99 1.82 11.56 -3.73
CA TYR A 99 0.41 11.33 -3.46
C TYR A 99 -0.33 11.08 -4.76
N LEU A 100 -0.90 9.88 -4.88
CA LEU A 100 -1.70 9.52 -6.05
C LEU A 100 -3.14 9.92 -5.82
N ARG A 101 -3.63 10.80 -6.66
CA ARG A 101 -4.99 11.35 -6.57
C ARG A 101 -5.87 10.76 -7.66
N ALA A 102 -7.15 10.55 -7.31
CA ALA A 102 -8.18 10.20 -8.27
C ALA A 102 -9.49 10.83 -7.79
N THR A 103 -10.36 11.20 -8.75
CA THR A 103 -11.68 11.71 -8.39
C THR A 103 -12.52 10.61 -7.74
N PRO A 104 -13.53 10.97 -6.92
CA PRO A 104 -14.42 9.96 -6.34
C PRO A 104 -15.05 9.04 -7.39
N ALA A 105 -15.42 9.58 -8.54
CA ALA A 105 -16.01 8.79 -9.63
C ALA A 105 -15.01 7.77 -10.18
N VAL A 106 -13.75 8.17 -10.38
CA VAL A 106 -12.69 7.28 -10.87
C VAL A 106 -12.38 6.21 -9.82
N LEU A 107 -12.31 6.57 -8.55
CA LEU A 107 -12.08 5.61 -7.47
C LEU A 107 -13.19 4.58 -7.41
N ALA A 108 -14.45 5.02 -7.48
CA ALA A 108 -15.60 4.12 -7.48
C ALA A 108 -15.58 3.15 -8.66
N ALA A 109 -15.28 3.65 -9.86
CA ALA A 109 -15.21 2.83 -11.06
C ALA A 109 -14.09 1.78 -10.96
N ARG A 110 -12.93 2.16 -10.42
CA ARG A 110 -11.81 1.23 -10.22
C ARG A 110 -12.14 0.15 -9.20
N LEU A 111 -12.78 0.52 -8.09
CA LEU A 111 -13.18 -0.45 -7.07
C LEU A 111 -14.22 -1.43 -7.59
N GLU A 112 -15.19 -0.95 -8.37
CA GLU A 112 -16.17 -1.84 -9.02
C GLU A 112 -15.50 -2.81 -9.99
N ALA A 113 -14.53 -2.35 -10.76
CA ALA A 113 -13.78 -3.20 -11.68
C ALA A 113 -12.99 -4.27 -10.92
N GLU A 114 -12.36 -3.91 -9.80
CA GLU A 114 -11.65 -4.87 -8.94
C GLU A 114 -12.59 -5.90 -8.35
N GLN A 115 -13.77 -5.50 -7.91
CA GLN A 115 -14.77 -6.42 -7.37
C GLN A 115 -15.25 -7.40 -8.44
N ARG A 116 -15.50 -6.93 -9.66
CA ARG A 116 -15.86 -7.81 -10.77
C ARG A 116 -14.76 -8.81 -11.09
N MET A 117 -13.51 -8.39 -11.05
CA MET A 117 -12.36 -9.29 -11.27
C MET A 117 -12.21 -10.30 -10.15
N ALA A 118 -12.51 -9.90 -8.91
CA ALA A 118 -12.45 -10.80 -7.76
C ALA A 118 -13.54 -11.88 -7.81
N THR A 119 -14.73 -11.55 -8.36
CA THR A 119 -15.81 -12.54 -8.52
C THR A 119 -15.63 -13.38 -9.78
N ASP A 120 -14.88 -12.90 -10.75
CA ASP A 120 -14.56 -13.60 -11.99
C ASP A 120 -13.13 -14.14 -11.91
N ASP A 121 -12.97 -15.28 -11.29
CA ASP A 121 -11.67 -15.91 -11.07
C ASP A 121 -11.04 -16.50 -12.34
N HIS A 122 -11.71 -16.33 -13.50
CA HIS A 122 -11.17 -16.79 -14.78
C HIS A 122 -10.08 -15.89 -15.35
N HIS A 123 -9.84 -14.72 -14.75
CA HIS A 123 -8.95 -13.71 -15.31
C HIS A 123 -7.81 -13.31 -14.39
N PRO A 124 -7.06 -14.25 -13.82
CA PRO A 124 -5.95 -13.91 -12.94
C PRO A 124 -4.82 -13.18 -13.65
N SER A 125 -4.74 -13.32 -14.96
CA SER A 125 -3.68 -12.73 -15.78
C SER A 125 -3.95 -11.29 -16.23
N VAL A 126 -5.10 -10.76 -15.93
CA VAL A 126 -5.54 -9.43 -16.41
C VAL A 126 -4.87 -8.28 -15.64
N ARG A 127 -4.02 -8.58 -14.73
CA ARG A 127 -3.37 -7.56 -13.90
C ARG A 127 -2.04 -7.08 -14.43
#